data_2ea6b50fd4c91aaf3e0356b703e3aed5
#
_entry.id   2ea6b50fd4c91aaf3e0356b703e3aed5
#
_cell.length_a   1.000
_cell.length_b   1.000
_cell.length_c   1.000
_cell.angle_alpha   90.00
_cell.angle_beta   90.00
_cell.angle_gamma   90.00
#
_symmetry.space_group_name_H-M   'P 1'
#
loop_
_entity.id
_entity.type
_entity.pdbx_description
1 polymer ?
#
loop_
_entity_poly.entity_id
_entity_poly.type
_entity_poly.pdbx_seq_one_letter_code
_entity_poly.pdbx_strand_id
1 'polypeptide(L)'
;FSTYCFSMIHYFEKSYDKWKSYGQSKTAASLLAVELDKRMRSDGIQAFSAHPGGIFTPLQRHLEKEEMIALGWLNEDGELSERAAANFKSTTQGASTTLWCATSPMLDGVSGVYCENCDVAERQQEGPKARFEGVNDWAVDSDEAAKLWEFTEATVADAKSI
;
A
#
# COMPACT_ATOMS: atom_id res chain seq x y z
N PHE A 1 4.78 -14.31 -10.83
CA PHE A 1 3.87 -13.41 -10.06
C PHE A 1 3.72 -12.03 -10.71
N SER A 2 4.73 -11.53 -11.45
CA SER A 2 4.71 -10.19 -12.08
C SER A 2 3.62 -10.01 -13.14
N THR A 3 3.29 -11.04 -13.91
CA THR A 3 2.24 -11.01 -14.96
C THR A 3 0.82 -10.81 -14.38
N TYR A 4 0.64 -11.03 -13.07
CA TYR A 4 -0.66 -10.90 -12.40
C TYR A 4 -1.05 -9.46 -12.06
N CYS A 5 -0.11 -8.53 -11.90
CA CYS A 5 -0.45 -7.16 -11.51
C CYS A 5 -1.17 -6.41 -12.65
N PHE A 6 -0.69 -6.53 -13.88
CA PHE A 6 -1.24 -5.82 -15.04
C PHE A 6 -2.51 -6.46 -15.63
N SER A 7 -2.58 -7.79 -15.71
CA SER A 7 -3.76 -8.47 -16.28
C SER A 7 -5.02 -8.33 -15.43
N MET A 8 -4.92 -7.75 -14.24
CA MET A 8 -6.01 -7.66 -13.27
C MET A 8 -6.53 -6.25 -13.04
N ILE A 9 -5.96 -5.21 -13.65
CA ILE A 9 -6.48 -3.84 -13.56
C ILE A 9 -7.83 -3.71 -14.28
N HIS A 10 -8.11 -4.58 -15.24
CA HIS A 10 -9.40 -4.64 -15.93
C HIS A 10 -10.29 -5.75 -15.35
N TYR A 11 -11.12 -5.42 -14.39
CA TYR A 11 -12.19 -6.31 -13.88
C TYR A 11 -13.29 -6.62 -14.93
N PHE A 12 -13.20 -6.05 -16.12
CA PHE A 12 -14.17 -6.26 -17.18
C PHE A 12 -14.25 -7.72 -17.66
N GLU A 13 -13.23 -8.52 -17.39
CA GLU A 13 -13.17 -9.92 -17.82
C GLU A 13 -13.14 -10.96 -16.68
N LYS A 14 -13.11 -10.51 -15.41
CA LYS A 14 -12.99 -11.42 -14.24
C LYS A 14 -13.97 -11.04 -13.15
N SER A 15 -14.37 -12.01 -12.34
CA SER A 15 -15.20 -11.76 -11.15
C SER A 15 -14.48 -10.81 -10.18
N TYR A 16 -15.18 -9.78 -9.72
CA TYR A 16 -14.69 -8.84 -8.75
C TYR A 16 -14.43 -9.51 -7.40
N ASP A 17 -13.27 -9.26 -6.82
CA ASP A 17 -12.90 -9.65 -5.46
C ASP A 17 -12.37 -8.41 -4.74
N LYS A 18 -13.06 -8.00 -3.67
CA LYS A 18 -12.75 -6.76 -2.94
C LYS A 18 -11.35 -6.75 -2.33
N TRP A 19 -10.87 -7.88 -1.82
CA TRP A 19 -9.55 -7.96 -1.19
C TRP A 19 -8.42 -7.96 -2.20
N LYS A 20 -8.62 -8.60 -3.33
CA LYS A 20 -7.66 -8.54 -4.46
C LYS A 20 -7.60 -7.12 -5.01
N SER A 21 -8.74 -6.48 -5.21
CA SER A 21 -8.82 -5.10 -5.70
C SER A 21 -8.13 -4.13 -4.75
N TYR A 22 -8.39 -4.29 -3.46
CA TYR A 22 -7.72 -3.49 -2.44
C TYR A 22 -6.21 -3.69 -2.48
N GLY A 23 -5.72 -4.94 -2.46
CA GLY A 23 -4.29 -5.25 -2.55
C GLY A 23 -3.63 -4.67 -3.80
N GLN A 24 -4.29 -4.78 -4.97
CA GLN A 24 -3.81 -4.21 -6.22
C GLN A 24 -3.70 -2.68 -6.16
N SER A 25 -4.70 -2.00 -5.60
CA SER A 25 -4.68 -0.54 -5.46
C SER A 25 -3.51 -0.07 -4.57
N LYS A 26 -3.18 -0.84 -3.53
CA LYS A 26 -2.04 -0.54 -2.65
C LYS A 26 -0.70 -0.82 -3.31
N THR A 27 -0.59 -1.91 -4.06
CA THR A 27 0.58 -2.18 -4.89
C THR A 27 0.81 -1.08 -5.92
N ALA A 28 -0.27 -0.65 -6.60
CA ALA A 28 -0.19 0.45 -7.56
C ALA A 28 0.30 1.76 -6.92
N ALA A 29 -0.12 2.07 -5.69
CA ALA A 29 0.36 3.23 -4.97
C ALA A 29 1.87 3.15 -4.65
N SER A 30 2.38 1.94 -4.32
CA SER A 30 3.81 1.74 -4.08
C SER A 30 4.62 1.88 -5.37
N LEU A 31 4.19 1.26 -6.45
CA LEU A 31 4.83 1.36 -7.77
C LEU A 31 4.80 2.81 -8.31
N LEU A 32 3.70 3.54 -8.07
CA LEU A 32 3.60 4.96 -8.44
C LEU A 32 4.69 5.78 -7.75
N ALA A 33 4.95 5.54 -6.47
CA ALA A 33 6.01 6.25 -5.74
C ALA A 33 7.41 5.96 -6.34
N VAL A 34 7.68 4.71 -6.73
CA VAL A 34 8.93 4.33 -7.39
C VAL A 34 9.15 5.08 -8.70
N GLU A 35 8.16 5.08 -9.58
CA GLU A 35 8.30 5.73 -10.90
C GLU A 35 8.26 7.26 -10.79
N LEU A 36 7.44 7.81 -9.90
CA LEU A 36 7.39 9.25 -9.65
C LEU A 36 8.75 9.77 -9.15
N ASP A 37 9.35 9.08 -8.22
CA ASP A 37 10.69 9.41 -7.74
C ASP A 37 11.73 9.40 -8.85
N LYS A 38 11.75 8.33 -9.65
CA LYS A 38 12.67 8.21 -10.78
C LYS A 38 12.54 9.34 -11.79
N ARG A 39 11.32 9.79 -12.07
CA ARG A 39 11.04 10.86 -13.04
C ARG A 39 11.33 12.25 -12.50
N MET A 40 11.08 12.49 -11.23
CA MET A 40 11.08 13.84 -10.63
C MET A 40 12.28 14.13 -9.72
N ARG A 41 13.14 13.15 -9.51
CA ARG A 41 14.33 13.33 -8.64
C ARG A 41 15.26 14.45 -9.13
N SER A 42 15.42 14.59 -10.44
CA SER A 42 16.21 15.68 -11.03
C SER A 42 15.64 17.07 -10.73
N ASP A 43 14.35 17.16 -10.48
CA ASP A 43 13.64 18.38 -10.12
C ASP A 43 13.60 18.63 -8.61
N GLY A 44 14.33 17.80 -7.83
CA GLY A 44 14.40 17.89 -6.37
C GLY A 44 13.17 17.33 -5.66
N ILE A 45 12.34 16.54 -6.35
CA ILE A 45 11.16 15.90 -5.78
C ILE A 45 11.50 14.45 -5.40
N GLN A 46 11.21 14.10 -4.16
CA GLN A 46 11.33 12.73 -3.64
C GLN A 46 9.93 12.14 -3.42
N ALA A 47 9.77 10.86 -3.70
CA ALA A 47 8.52 10.16 -3.51
C ALA A 47 8.70 8.93 -2.62
N PHE A 48 7.74 8.69 -1.75
CA PHE A 48 7.72 7.57 -0.82
C PHE A 48 6.34 6.92 -0.80
N SER A 49 6.29 5.62 -0.63
CA SER A 49 5.07 4.93 -0.23
C SER A 49 5.13 4.59 1.25
N ALA A 50 4.07 4.87 1.99
CA ALA A 50 4.05 4.71 3.44
C ALA A 50 2.92 3.78 3.89
N HIS A 51 3.24 2.81 4.75
CA HIS A 51 2.28 1.96 5.42
C HIS A 51 2.01 2.49 6.84
N PRO A 52 0.78 2.90 7.13
CA PRO A 52 0.45 3.50 8.43
C PRO A 52 0.29 2.47 9.56
N GLY A 53 0.33 1.17 9.24
CA GLY A 53 -0.04 0.09 10.15
C GLY A 53 -1.54 -0.23 10.10
N GLY A 54 -1.96 -1.22 10.86
CA GLY A 54 -3.37 -1.51 11.08
C GLY A 54 -3.97 -0.46 12.02
N ILE A 55 -5.04 0.20 11.58
CA ILE A 55 -5.72 1.25 12.35
C ILE A 55 -7.21 1.02 12.23
N PHE A 56 -7.93 1.05 13.34
CA PHE A 56 -9.38 1.00 13.29
C PHE A 56 -9.91 2.42 12.99
N THR A 57 -10.54 2.59 11.84
CA THR A 57 -10.97 3.89 11.32
C THR A 57 -12.37 3.75 10.69
N PRO A 58 -13.06 4.85 10.34
CA PRO A 58 -14.31 4.78 9.59
C PRO A 58 -14.23 4.05 8.24
N LEU A 59 -13.03 3.68 7.77
CA LEU A 59 -12.87 2.88 6.56
C LEU A 59 -13.54 1.51 6.69
N GLN A 60 -13.54 0.93 7.89
CA GLN A 60 -14.16 -0.37 8.17
C GLN A 60 -15.70 -0.35 8.07
N ARG A 61 -16.35 0.81 7.95
CA ARG A 61 -17.82 0.92 7.75
C ARG A 61 -18.37 0.13 6.54
N HIS A 62 -17.48 -0.27 5.62
CA HIS A 62 -17.84 -1.04 4.44
C HIS A 62 -17.71 -2.56 4.63
N LEU A 63 -17.32 -3.00 5.82
CA LEU A 63 -17.21 -4.41 6.20
C LEU A 63 -18.35 -4.79 7.12
N GLU A 64 -18.95 -5.95 6.87
CA GLU A 64 -19.95 -6.52 7.78
C GLU A 64 -19.31 -6.95 9.10
N LYS A 65 -20.09 -6.93 10.18
CA LYS A 65 -19.62 -7.30 11.53
C LYS A 65 -19.04 -8.73 11.53
N GLU A 66 -19.72 -9.65 10.89
CA GLU A 66 -19.34 -11.07 10.78
C GLU A 66 -18.00 -11.23 10.08
N GLU A 67 -17.74 -10.42 9.08
CA GLU A 67 -16.46 -10.42 8.39
C GLU A 67 -15.32 -9.90 9.28
N MET A 68 -15.56 -8.83 10.03
CA MET A 68 -14.58 -8.29 10.98
C MET A 68 -14.28 -9.29 12.10
N ILE A 69 -15.27 -10.07 12.55
CA ILE A 69 -15.09 -11.17 13.49
C ILE A 69 -14.25 -12.29 12.85
N ALA A 70 -14.57 -12.70 11.62
CA ALA A 70 -13.81 -13.72 10.90
C ALA A 70 -12.34 -13.31 10.65
N LEU A 71 -12.07 -12.02 10.48
CA LEU A 71 -10.72 -11.46 10.37
C LEU A 71 -10.01 -11.38 11.73
N GLY A 72 -10.72 -11.62 12.83
CA GLY A 72 -10.19 -11.52 14.20
C GLY A 72 -9.96 -10.08 14.65
N TRP A 73 -10.67 -9.11 14.06
CA TRP A 73 -10.61 -7.70 14.48
C TRP A 73 -11.61 -7.39 15.58
N LEU A 74 -12.78 -8.01 15.52
CA LEU A 74 -13.79 -7.91 16.56
C LEU A 74 -13.98 -9.27 17.27
N ASN A 75 -14.46 -9.22 18.49
CA ASN A 75 -15.00 -10.36 19.22
C ASN A 75 -16.50 -10.58 18.86
N GLU A 76 -17.12 -11.61 19.42
CA GLU A 76 -18.54 -11.92 19.17
C GLU A 76 -19.49 -10.80 19.63
N ASP A 77 -19.10 -10.05 20.66
CA ASP A 77 -19.87 -8.90 21.18
C ASP A 77 -19.77 -7.67 20.24
N GLY A 78 -18.83 -7.67 19.30
CA GLY A 78 -18.60 -6.57 18.35
C GLY A 78 -17.63 -5.52 18.88
N GLU A 79 -16.89 -5.83 19.94
CA GLU A 79 -15.81 -5.00 20.45
C GLU A 79 -14.48 -5.39 19.81
N LEU A 80 -13.47 -4.52 19.88
CA LEU A 80 -12.12 -4.85 19.43
C LEU A 80 -11.61 -6.10 20.16
N SER A 81 -11.17 -7.10 19.39
CA SER A 81 -10.55 -8.29 19.94
C SER A 81 -9.25 -7.92 20.68
N GLU A 82 -8.81 -8.72 21.65
CA GLU A 82 -7.53 -8.51 22.35
C GLU A 82 -6.35 -8.46 21.35
N ARG A 83 -6.40 -9.32 20.33
CA ARG A 83 -5.41 -9.33 19.26
C ARG A 83 -5.39 -8.03 18.47
N ALA A 84 -6.54 -7.49 18.11
CA ALA A 84 -6.64 -6.24 17.39
C ALA A 84 -6.21 -5.07 18.28
N ALA A 85 -6.63 -5.04 19.52
CA ALA A 85 -6.24 -4.02 20.49
C ALA A 85 -4.71 -3.97 20.73
N ALA A 86 -4.05 -5.13 20.72
CA ALA A 86 -2.59 -5.22 20.89
C ALA A 86 -1.80 -4.82 19.64
N ASN A 87 -2.39 -4.92 18.43
CA ASN A 87 -1.66 -4.74 17.18
C ASN A 87 -2.09 -3.48 16.39
N PHE A 88 -3.30 -2.96 16.63
CA PHE A 88 -3.75 -1.76 15.95
C PHE A 88 -3.14 -0.51 16.59
N LYS A 89 -2.77 0.39 15.71
CA LYS A 89 -2.24 1.71 16.09
C LYS A 89 -3.38 2.71 16.28
N SER A 90 -3.14 3.72 17.09
CA SER A 90 -3.97 4.92 17.09
C SER A 90 -3.83 5.69 15.77
N THR A 91 -4.76 6.57 15.46
CA THR A 91 -4.67 7.45 14.28
C THR A 91 -3.42 8.32 14.29
N THR A 92 -3.00 8.78 15.49
CA THR A 92 -1.77 9.56 15.66
C THR A 92 -0.52 8.74 15.37
N GLN A 93 -0.47 7.49 15.86
CA GLN A 93 0.62 6.57 15.54
C GLN A 93 0.63 6.21 14.04
N GLY A 94 -0.54 6.08 13.41
CA GLY A 94 -0.66 5.83 11.98
C GLY A 94 -0.10 6.96 11.12
N ALA A 95 -0.20 8.21 11.57
CA ALA A 95 0.36 9.37 10.88
C ALA A 95 1.89 9.45 10.97
N SER A 96 2.52 8.77 11.92
CA SER A 96 3.95 8.91 12.21
C SER A 96 4.84 8.62 11.02
N THR A 97 4.61 7.49 10.32
CA THR A 97 5.43 7.12 9.16
C THR A 97 5.31 8.14 8.03
N THR A 98 4.11 8.68 7.78
CA THR A 98 3.91 9.72 6.76
C THR A 98 4.67 11.00 7.12
N LEU A 99 4.61 11.42 8.38
CA LEU A 99 5.37 12.57 8.86
C LEU A 99 6.88 12.33 8.79
N TRP A 100 7.31 11.14 9.17
CA TRP A 100 8.72 10.74 9.08
C TRP A 100 9.22 10.78 7.63
N CYS A 101 8.46 10.28 6.67
CA CYS A 101 8.80 10.38 5.25
C CYS A 101 8.93 11.84 4.78
N ALA A 102 8.12 12.73 5.31
CA ALA A 102 8.09 14.14 4.92
C ALA A 102 9.18 15.01 5.58
N THR A 103 9.75 14.59 6.71
CA THR A 103 10.55 15.49 7.55
C THR A 103 11.86 14.88 8.07
N SER A 104 12.09 13.59 7.91
CA SER A 104 13.26 12.95 8.50
C SER A 104 14.53 13.20 7.70
N PRO A 105 15.59 13.72 8.33
CA PRO A 105 16.89 13.83 7.68
C PRO A 105 17.54 12.46 7.41
N MET A 106 17.04 11.37 8.00
CA MET A 106 17.51 10.01 7.70
C MET A 106 17.19 9.58 6.28
N LEU A 107 16.28 10.29 5.59
CA LEU A 107 15.92 10.03 4.21
C LEU A 107 16.66 10.93 3.21
N ASP A 108 17.64 11.71 3.65
CA ASP A 108 18.46 12.52 2.76
C ASP A 108 19.19 11.61 1.74
N GLY A 109 18.89 11.78 0.47
CA GLY A 109 19.42 10.95 -0.62
C GLY A 109 18.76 9.58 -0.79
N VAL A 110 17.76 9.24 0.04
CA VAL A 110 16.97 8.01 -0.05
C VAL A 110 15.56 8.36 -0.49
N SER A 111 15.08 7.76 -1.59
CA SER A 111 13.72 7.99 -2.09
C SER A 111 13.29 6.86 -3.03
N GLY A 112 12.03 6.84 -3.44
CA GLY A 112 11.46 5.75 -4.24
C GLY A 112 11.29 4.45 -3.45
N VAL A 113 11.23 4.53 -2.13
CA VAL A 113 11.19 3.38 -1.22
C VAL A 113 9.83 3.25 -0.51
N TYR A 114 9.57 2.05 -0.04
CA TYR A 114 8.42 1.75 0.83
C TYR A 114 8.84 1.88 2.28
N CYS A 115 8.05 2.61 3.07
CA CYS A 115 8.33 2.94 4.46
C CYS A 115 7.23 2.40 5.38
N GLU A 116 7.63 1.88 6.52
CA GLU A 116 6.74 1.46 7.61
C GLU A 116 7.42 1.66 8.97
N ASN A 117 6.63 1.85 10.01
CA ASN A 117 7.15 1.99 11.38
C ASN A 117 8.24 3.07 11.54
N CYS A 118 8.16 4.17 10.77
CA CYS A 118 9.17 5.23 10.71
C CYS A 118 10.57 4.71 10.30
N ASP A 119 10.60 3.78 9.36
CA ASP A 119 11.82 3.26 8.77
C ASP A 119 11.59 2.86 7.31
N VAL A 120 12.67 2.62 6.55
CA VAL A 120 12.60 1.98 5.25
C VAL A 120 12.32 0.49 5.46
N ALA A 121 11.26 -0.01 4.85
CA ALA A 121 10.83 -1.37 5.02
C ALA A 121 11.84 -2.38 4.45
N GLU A 122 12.07 -3.45 5.18
CA GLU A 122 12.87 -4.59 4.70
C GLU A 122 12.14 -5.33 3.58
N ARG A 123 12.89 -5.95 2.69
CA ARG A 123 12.34 -6.86 1.69
C ARG A 123 11.85 -8.13 2.38
N GLN A 124 10.62 -8.53 2.08
CA GLN A 124 10.10 -9.79 2.58
C GLN A 124 10.91 -10.95 2.00
N GLN A 125 11.49 -11.75 2.89
CA GLN A 125 12.10 -13.03 2.49
C GLN A 125 10.99 -14.09 2.37
N GLU A 126 11.17 -15.04 1.43
CA GLU A 126 10.26 -16.18 1.33
C GLU A 126 10.25 -16.95 2.66
N GLY A 127 9.06 -17.12 3.24
CA GLY A 127 8.85 -17.84 4.50
C GLY A 127 7.76 -17.23 5.38
N PRO A 128 7.41 -17.86 6.50
CA PRO A 128 6.29 -17.42 7.35
C PRO A 128 6.63 -16.24 8.28
N LYS A 129 7.55 -15.36 7.90
CA LYS A 129 7.82 -14.15 8.67
C LYS A 129 6.65 -13.18 8.61
N ALA A 130 6.54 -12.45 9.68
CA ALA A 130 5.47 -11.53 10.07
C ALA A 130 4.62 -11.01 8.89
N ARG A 131 3.41 -11.49 8.83
CA ARG A 131 2.41 -11.29 7.77
C ARG A 131 2.04 -9.83 7.51
N PHE A 132 2.62 -8.90 8.27
CA PHE A 132 2.25 -7.49 8.32
C PHE A 132 3.45 -6.54 8.23
N GLU A 133 4.67 -7.03 8.01
CA GLU A 133 5.89 -6.23 7.95
C GLU A 133 6.65 -6.53 6.66
N GLY A 134 7.36 -5.52 6.16
CA GLY A 134 8.18 -5.62 4.97
C GLY A 134 7.42 -5.42 3.66
N VAL A 135 8.16 -5.33 2.58
CA VAL A 135 7.66 -5.12 1.23
C VAL A 135 8.13 -6.23 0.29
N ASN A 136 7.25 -6.75 -0.53
CA ASN A 136 7.61 -7.72 -1.57
C ASN A 136 8.32 -7.04 -2.74
N ASP A 137 9.26 -7.72 -3.36
CA ASP A 137 10.05 -7.20 -4.49
C ASP A 137 9.17 -6.69 -5.62
N TRP A 138 8.12 -7.41 -5.97
CA TRP A 138 7.20 -7.04 -7.03
C TRP A 138 6.41 -5.74 -6.77
N ALA A 139 6.29 -5.32 -5.49
CA ALA A 139 5.54 -4.11 -5.12
C ALA A 139 6.38 -2.82 -5.24
N VAL A 140 7.67 -2.96 -5.51
CA VAL A 140 8.63 -1.86 -5.67
C VAL A 140 9.59 -2.12 -6.84
N ASP A 141 9.15 -2.95 -7.78
CA ASP A 141 9.89 -3.27 -8.99
C ASP A 141 9.83 -2.09 -9.98
N SER A 142 11.00 -1.65 -10.48
CA SER A 142 11.11 -0.48 -11.34
C SER A 142 10.49 -0.68 -12.73
N ASP A 143 10.50 -1.91 -13.24
CA ASP A 143 9.95 -2.21 -14.57
C ASP A 143 8.43 -2.28 -14.51
N GLU A 144 7.87 -2.87 -13.44
CA GLU A 144 6.44 -2.86 -13.17
C GLU A 144 5.93 -1.43 -12.88
N ALA A 145 6.73 -0.61 -12.22
CA ALA A 145 6.42 0.79 -11.96
C ALA A 145 6.32 1.61 -13.27
N ALA A 146 7.28 1.43 -14.18
CA ALA A 146 7.26 2.09 -15.50
C ALA A 146 6.03 1.66 -16.31
N LYS A 147 5.71 0.38 -16.38
CA LYS A 147 4.52 -0.15 -17.07
C LYS A 147 3.22 0.41 -16.49
N LEU A 148 3.10 0.49 -15.16
CA LEU A 148 1.94 1.07 -14.51
C LEU A 148 1.77 2.55 -14.87
N TRP A 149 2.86 3.29 -14.91
CA TRP A 149 2.84 4.70 -15.28
C TRP A 149 2.33 4.89 -16.72
N GLU A 150 2.90 4.19 -17.70
CA GLU A 150 2.49 4.24 -19.09
C GLU A 150 1.01 3.91 -19.28
N PHE A 151 0.55 2.83 -18.62
CA PHE A 151 -0.84 2.45 -18.62
C PHE A 151 -1.74 3.55 -18.05
N THR A 152 -1.33 4.16 -16.94
CA THR A 152 -2.10 5.21 -16.26
C THR A 152 -2.18 6.48 -17.13
N GLU A 153 -1.08 6.90 -17.74
CA GLU A 153 -1.05 8.05 -18.65
C GLU A 153 -1.98 7.83 -19.84
N ALA A 154 -1.94 6.66 -20.47
CA ALA A 154 -2.83 6.32 -21.58
C ALA A 154 -4.30 6.37 -21.17
N THR A 155 -4.63 5.78 -20.00
CA THR A 155 -6.01 5.76 -19.47
C THR A 155 -6.53 7.17 -19.16
N VAL A 156 -5.69 8.03 -18.59
CA VAL A 156 -6.05 9.43 -18.29
C VAL A 156 -6.19 10.25 -19.57
N ALA A 157 -5.36 10.00 -20.58
CA ALA A 157 -5.46 10.68 -21.88
C ALA A 157 -6.78 10.34 -22.58
N ASP A 158 -7.14 9.06 -22.60
CA ASP A 158 -8.40 8.59 -23.18
C ASP A 158 -9.62 9.19 -22.46
N ALA A 159 -9.60 9.26 -21.13
CA ALA A 159 -10.67 9.85 -20.33
C ALA A 159 -10.86 11.36 -20.59
N LYS A 160 -9.82 12.08 -20.97
CA LYS A 160 -9.89 13.51 -21.33
C LYS A 160 -10.44 13.76 -22.74
N SER A 161 -10.54 12.72 -23.57
CA SER A 161 -11.06 12.79 -24.92
C SER A 161 -12.58 12.61 -25.03
N ILE A 162 -13.23 12.30 -23.89
CA ILE A 162 -14.69 12.17 -23.74
C ILE A 162 -15.29 13.46 -23.20
#